data_b3ca0a026588d614080098d91cd74fce
#
_entry.id   b3ca0a026588d614080098d91cd74fce
#
_cell.length_a   1.000
_cell.length_b   1.000
_cell.length_c   1.000
_cell.angle_alpha   90.00
_cell.angle_beta   90.00
_cell.angle_gamma   90.00
#
_symmetry.space_group_name_H-M   'P 1'
#
loop_
_entity.id
_entity.type
_entity.pdbx_description
1 polymer ?
#
loop_
_entity_poly.entity_id
_entity_poly.type
_entity_poly.pdbx_seq_one_letter_code
_entity_poly.pdbx_strand_id
1 'polypeptide(L)'
;MANYKIAETETFEKKIGGSKYKSLYQKISNYVYPILRENPFFGSNIKKLKGEYKDIYRYRIGNYRLFYKVSEETVIVFILDIEARKDAYK
;
A
#
# COMPACT_ATOMS: atom_id res chain seq x y z
N MET A 1 13.93 16.87 1.81
CA MET A 1 12.71 16.10 1.93
C MET A 1 12.87 14.72 1.36
N ALA A 2 12.40 13.77 2.09
CA ALA A 2 12.51 12.40 1.62
C ALA A 2 11.58 12.18 0.45
N ASN A 3 12.05 11.47 -0.52
CA ASN A 3 11.25 11.10 -1.68
C ASN A 3 11.45 9.61 -1.89
N TYR A 4 10.50 8.85 -1.41
CA TYR A 4 10.61 7.40 -1.40
C TYR A 4 10.34 6.82 -2.79
N LYS A 5 11.00 5.71 -3.07
CA LYS A 5 10.72 4.94 -4.27
C LYS A 5 9.67 3.89 -3.94
N ILE A 6 8.90 3.50 -4.95
CA ILE A 6 7.89 2.45 -4.79
C ILE A 6 8.43 1.17 -5.42
N ALA A 7 8.42 0.09 -4.66
CA ALA A 7 8.79 -1.23 -5.17
C ALA A 7 7.61 -2.18 -4.98
N GLU A 8 7.10 -2.71 -6.05
CA GLU A 8 5.97 -3.64 -6.00
C GLU A 8 6.50 -5.06 -5.89
N THR A 9 6.04 -5.80 -4.87
CA THR A 9 6.45 -7.17 -4.68
C THR A 9 5.75 -8.07 -5.69
N GLU A 10 6.31 -9.23 -5.91
CA GLU A 10 5.73 -10.21 -6.83
C GLU A 10 4.32 -10.61 -6.41
N THR A 11 4.10 -10.79 -5.13
CA THR A 11 2.77 -11.14 -4.61
C THR A 11 1.75 -10.09 -4.99
N PHE A 12 2.11 -8.82 -4.79
CA PHE A 12 1.21 -7.72 -5.14
C PHE A 12 1.00 -7.66 -6.65
N GLU A 13 2.06 -7.77 -7.43
CA GLU A 13 1.97 -7.70 -8.89
C GLU A 13 1.06 -8.77 -9.47
N LYS A 14 1.16 -9.98 -8.97
CA LYS A 14 0.31 -11.07 -9.42
C LYS A 14 -1.16 -10.80 -9.10
N LYS A 15 -1.43 -10.29 -7.92
CA LYS A 15 -2.78 -10.03 -7.47
C LYS A 15 -3.43 -8.88 -8.23
N ILE A 16 -2.69 -7.80 -8.40
CA ILE A 16 -3.21 -6.58 -9.02
C ILE A 16 -3.28 -6.67 -10.55
N GLY A 17 -2.60 -7.65 -11.12
CA GLY A 17 -2.50 -7.78 -12.57
C GLY A 17 -3.75 -8.24 -13.28
N GLY A 18 -4.76 -8.71 -12.56
CA GLY A 18 -6.01 -9.14 -13.17
C GLY A 18 -6.83 -7.97 -13.69
N SER A 19 -7.61 -8.19 -14.72
CA SER A 19 -8.43 -7.16 -15.34
C SER A 19 -9.42 -6.54 -14.35
N LYS A 20 -9.84 -7.30 -13.37
CA LYS A 20 -10.76 -6.86 -12.31
C LYS A 20 -10.17 -5.70 -11.50
N TYR A 21 -8.85 -5.60 -11.38
CA TYR A 21 -8.20 -4.57 -10.60
C TYR A 21 -7.60 -3.43 -11.40
N LYS A 22 -7.86 -3.38 -12.69
CA LYS A 22 -7.26 -2.37 -13.55
C LYS A 22 -7.55 -0.94 -13.10
N SER A 23 -8.81 -0.64 -12.83
CA SER A 23 -9.23 0.68 -12.36
C SER A 23 -8.65 1.00 -10.98
N LEU A 24 -8.61 0.00 -10.11
CA LEU A 24 -8.04 0.17 -8.78
C LEU A 24 -6.55 0.47 -8.87
N TYR A 25 -5.84 -0.24 -9.72
CA TYR A 25 -4.40 -0.01 -9.89
C TYR A 25 -4.13 1.40 -10.40
N GLN A 26 -4.95 1.90 -11.29
CA GLN A 26 -4.82 3.27 -11.78
C GLN A 26 -4.99 4.28 -10.65
N LYS A 27 -5.92 4.07 -9.76
CA LYS A 27 -6.09 4.93 -8.59
C LYS A 27 -4.89 4.86 -7.67
N ILE A 28 -4.39 3.66 -7.41
CA ILE A 28 -3.22 3.47 -6.57
C ILE A 28 -2.02 4.22 -7.17
N SER A 29 -1.77 4.01 -8.43
CA SER A 29 -0.64 4.61 -9.11
C SER A 29 -0.73 6.14 -9.19
N ASN A 30 -1.93 6.66 -9.43
CA ASN A 30 -2.13 8.09 -9.64
C ASN A 30 -2.31 8.89 -8.37
N TYR A 31 -2.83 8.29 -7.31
CA TYR A 31 -3.14 9.02 -6.08
C TYR A 31 -2.42 8.51 -4.84
N VAL A 32 -2.30 7.22 -4.69
CA VAL A 32 -1.71 6.64 -3.48
C VAL A 32 -0.19 6.72 -3.51
N TYR A 33 0.41 6.31 -4.59
CA TYR A 33 1.87 6.30 -4.71
C TYR A 33 2.49 7.70 -4.54
N PRO A 34 1.94 8.76 -5.13
CA PRO A 34 2.49 10.10 -4.86
C PRO A 34 2.48 10.47 -3.39
N ILE A 35 1.41 10.08 -2.67
CA ILE A 35 1.31 10.34 -1.24
C ILE A 35 2.38 9.55 -0.48
N LEU A 36 2.55 8.28 -0.81
CA LEU A 36 3.52 7.43 -0.13
C LEU A 36 4.95 7.85 -0.42
N ARG A 37 5.22 8.36 -1.61
CA ARG A 37 6.55 8.86 -1.94
C ARG A 37 6.93 10.04 -1.08
N GLU A 38 5.96 10.87 -0.74
CA GLU A 38 6.20 12.05 0.06
C GLU A 38 6.30 11.74 1.54
N ASN A 39 5.35 10.98 2.06
CA ASN A 39 5.36 10.59 3.47
C ASN A 39 4.57 9.29 3.68
N PRO A 40 5.25 8.16 3.79
CA PRO A 40 4.54 6.89 3.95
C PRO A 40 4.10 6.58 5.38
N PHE A 41 4.39 7.46 6.33
CA PHE A 41 4.13 7.19 7.75
C PHE A 41 2.86 7.82 8.28
N PHE A 42 2.45 8.94 7.74
CA PHE A 42 1.31 9.71 8.27
C PHE A 42 0.35 10.11 7.18
N GLY A 43 -0.93 10.04 7.49
CA GLY A 43 -1.99 10.48 6.60
C GLY A 43 -3.32 9.94 7.09
N SER A 44 -4.42 10.55 6.66
CA SER A 44 -5.75 10.19 7.12
C SER A 44 -6.13 8.75 6.76
N ASN A 45 -5.52 8.18 5.73
CA ASN A 45 -5.82 6.82 5.29
C ASN A 45 -4.74 5.82 5.71
N ILE A 46 -3.72 6.27 6.41
CA ILE A 46 -2.57 5.45 6.77
C ILE A 46 -2.65 5.04 8.23
N LYS A 47 -2.40 3.77 8.49
CA LYS A 47 -2.35 3.25 9.84
C LYS A 47 -1.25 2.22 9.95
N LYS A 48 -0.45 2.33 11.02
CA LYS A 48 0.56 1.33 11.33
C LYS A 48 -0.10 0.16 12.04
N LEU A 49 0.17 -1.05 11.60
CA LEU A 49 -0.41 -2.24 12.21
C LEU A 49 0.32 -2.60 13.50
N LYS A 50 -0.30 -3.42 14.32
CA LYS A 50 0.23 -3.81 15.62
C LYS A 50 0.41 -5.32 15.68
N GLY A 51 1.07 -5.80 16.74
CA GLY A 51 1.27 -7.22 16.98
C GLY A 51 2.26 -7.81 16.01
N GLU A 52 1.89 -8.92 15.41
CA GLU A 52 2.75 -9.64 14.47
C GLU A 52 3.09 -8.82 13.24
N TYR A 53 2.30 -7.81 12.96
CA TYR A 53 2.45 -7.00 11.76
C TYR A 53 2.98 -5.61 12.06
N LYS A 54 3.73 -5.47 13.13
CA LYS A 54 4.14 -4.15 13.65
C LYS A 54 4.94 -3.29 12.67
N ASP A 55 5.58 -3.90 11.68
CA ASP A 55 6.36 -3.14 10.70
C ASP A 55 5.60 -2.89 9.41
N ILE A 56 4.31 -3.20 9.39
CA ILE A 56 3.49 -3.07 8.20
C ILE A 56 2.51 -1.92 8.38
N TYR A 57 2.32 -1.18 7.30
CA TYR A 57 1.36 -0.07 7.24
C TYR A 57 0.22 -0.45 6.32
N ARG A 58 -0.93 0.16 6.57
CA ARG A 58 -2.11 -0.02 5.76
C ARG A 58 -2.56 1.32 5.20
N TYR A 59 -2.85 1.36 3.92
CA TYR A 59 -3.49 2.52 3.28
C TYR A 59 -4.89 2.11 2.85
N ARG A 60 -5.89 2.81 3.36
CA ARG A 60 -7.29 2.54 3.00
C ARG A 60 -7.63 3.24 1.70
N ILE A 61 -8.08 2.50 0.69
CA ILE A 61 -8.51 3.06 -0.57
C ILE A 61 -9.87 2.46 -0.95
N GLY A 62 -10.94 3.23 -0.76
CA GLY A 62 -12.30 2.75 -0.97
C GLY A 62 -12.59 1.52 -0.14
N ASN A 63 -12.94 0.43 -0.79
CA ASN A 63 -13.24 -0.85 -0.13
C ASN A 63 -12.02 -1.75 -0.01
N TYR A 64 -10.83 -1.20 -0.26
CA TYR A 64 -9.61 -1.99 -0.27
C TYR A 64 -8.61 -1.48 0.75
N ARG A 65 -7.69 -2.36 1.13
CA ARG A 65 -6.56 -2.03 2.01
C ARG A 65 -5.27 -2.42 1.31
N LEU A 66 -4.38 -1.46 1.16
CA LEU A 66 -3.08 -1.66 0.57
C LEU A 66 -2.06 -1.80 1.70
N PHE A 67 -1.33 -2.90 1.72
CA PHE A 67 -0.34 -3.16 2.77
C PHE A 67 1.05 -2.89 2.24
N TYR A 68 1.86 -2.18 3.01
CA TYR A 68 3.20 -1.85 2.59
C TYR A 68 4.15 -1.78 3.78
N LYS A 69 5.43 -1.84 3.48
CA LYS A 69 6.50 -1.77 4.45
C LYS A 69 7.49 -0.71 3.99
N VAL A 70 8.09 0.02 4.93
CA VAL A 70 8.99 1.12 4.58
C VAL A 70 10.40 0.79 5.02
N SER A 71 11.35 0.94 4.11
CA SER A 71 12.76 0.87 4.44
C SER A 71 13.30 2.29 4.46
N GLU A 72 13.60 2.79 5.63
CA GLU A 72 14.16 4.14 5.77
C GLU A 72 15.60 4.18 5.30
N GLU A 73 16.29 3.08 5.45
CA GLU A 73 17.69 2.97 5.06
C GLU A 73 17.87 3.10 3.55
N THR A 74 17.02 2.44 2.78
CA THR A 74 17.10 2.49 1.32
C THR A 74 16.11 3.49 0.71
N VAL A 75 15.26 4.08 1.52
CA VAL A 75 14.22 5.05 1.11
C VAL A 75 13.28 4.42 0.08
N ILE A 76 12.80 3.22 0.39
CA ILE A 76 11.90 2.45 -0.48
C ILE A 76 10.64 2.06 0.28
N VAL A 77 9.49 2.18 -0.38
CA VAL A 77 8.22 1.64 0.10
C VAL A 77 7.94 0.36 -0.67
N PHE A 78 7.90 -0.76 0.04
CA PHE A 78 7.60 -2.06 -0.58
C PHE A 78 6.11 -2.34 -0.49
N ILE A 79 5.46 -2.49 -1.63
CA ILE A 79 4.03 -2.77 -1.68
C ILE A 79 3.84 -4.28 -1.58
N LEU A 80 3.27 -4.71 -0.48
CA LEU A 80 3.21 -6.12 -0.13
C LEU A 80 1.96 -6.83 -0.64
N ASP A 81 0.81 -6.20 -0.48
CA ASP A 81 -0.44 -6.89 -0.78
C ASP A 81 -1.59 -5.91 -0.89
N ILE A 82 -2.71 -6.39 -1.41
CA ILE A 82 -3.96 -5.64 -1.46
C ILE A 82 -5.11 -6.58 -1.12
N GLU A 83 -6.04 -6.13 -0.30
CA GLU A 83 -7.17 -6.95 0.10
C GLU A 83 -8.45 -6.16 0.07
N ALA A 84 -9.54 -6.83 -0.26
CA ALA A 84 -10.85 -6.22 -0.20
C ALA A 84 -11.29 -6.08 1.25
N ARG A 85 -11.66 -4.86 1.63
CA ARG A 85 -12.01 -4.55 3.00
C ARG A 85 -13.24 -5.32 3.49
N LYS A 86 -14.22 -5.48 2.63
CA LYS A 86 -15.45 -6.14 3.07
C LYS A 86 -15.24 -7.59 3.50
N ASP A 87 -14.21 -8.23 3.01
CA ASP A 87 -13.93 -9.61 3.38
C ASP A 87 -13.57 -9.74 4.85
N ALA A 88 -13.11 -8.69 5.44
CA ALA A 88 -12.73 -8.68 6.85
C ALA A 88 -13.92 -8.68 7.79
N TYR A 89 -15.09 -8.45 7.28
CA TYR A 89 -16.29 -8.38 8.11
C TYR A 89 -17.20 -9.60 8.01
N LYS A 90 -16.72 -10.59 7.35
CA LYS A 90 -17.52 -11.81 7.22
C LYS A 90 -17.25 -12.81 8.30
#